data_02ca4f3dd39140b85e2402940f8a8f91
#
_entry.id   02ca4f3dd39140b85e2402940f8a8f91
#
_cell.length_a   1.000
_cell.length_b   1.000
_cell.length_c   1.000
_cell.angle_alpha   90.00
_cell.angle_beta   90.00
_cell.angle_gamma   90.00
#
_symmetry.space_group_name_H-M   'P 1'
#
loop_
_entity.id
_entity.type
_entity.pdbx_description
1 polymer ?
#
loop_
_entity_poly.entity_id
_entity_poly.type
_entity_poly.pdbx_seq_one_letter_code
_entity_poly.pdbx_strand_id
1 'polypeptide(L)'
;MMRRELLIGAAAAATPVFAVPRTSMGIATTSLMTARRMHDTYDFLEYCSALGAGGIQASLASLDAAYLKKLRARSGELGMYIEVMIDLPKEDASAFERGVQAAKDAGAVCLRTGCLGGRRYEDFSNLADWQAFVARSKAAIDRALPIVTRLQIPLAVENHKDWTAQELAGLIKERSSEYLGVCLDTGNNIALLDDPMEAIETLAPYTLATHFKDMALEPYADGFRMSEVPLGEGIVDLKRAMTAIQRSHPKTRFTLEMITRNPLDVPCLTDKYWATFPDRNGRCLADTLRLVRDAAARLQHLPRVDAESRQGLVQLEEDNIKQCLHYARTQMGL
;
A
#
# COMPACT_ATOMS: atom_id res chain seq x y z
N MET A 1 7.08 78.34 -8.19
CA MET A 1 6.28 77.38 -7.41
C MET A 1 6.21 76.09 -8.13
N MET A 2 7.06 75.07 -7.76
CA MET A 2 7.05 73.73 -8.33
C MET A 2 6.32 72.78 -7.35
N ARG A 3 5.22 72.18 -7.83
CA ARG A 3 4.52 71.13 -7.10
C ARG A 3 5.31 69.79 -7.23
N ARG A 4 5.74 69.27 -6.09
CA ARG A 4 6.26 67.86 -6.00
C ARG A 4 5.05 66.94 -5.86
N GLU A 5 4.85 66.08 -6.84
CA GLU A 5 3.93 64.96 -6.71
C GLU A 5 4.62 63.82 -5.93
N LEU A 6 4.00 63.38 -4.84
CA LEU A 6 4.40 62.23 -4.06
C LEU A 6 3.80 60.99 -4.74
N LEU A 7 4.66 60.14 -5.33
CA LEU A 7 4.31 58.81 -5.74
C LEU A 7 4.29 57.87 -4.50
N ILE A 8 3.09 57.53 -4.05
CA ILE A 8 2.89 56.50 -3.02
C ILE A 8 2.93 55.14 -3.73
N GLY A 9 4.06 54.48 -3.64
CA GLY A 9 4.19 53.07 -4.10
C GLY A 9 3.45 52.15 -3.14
N ALA A 10 2.35 51.55 -3.60
CA ALA A 10 1.68 50.47 -2.90
C ALA A 10 2.56 49.22 -2.95
N ALA A 11 3.22 48.90 -1.84
CA ALA A 11 3.86 47.57 -1.67
C ALA A 11 2.75 46.52 -1.51
N ALA A 12 2.57 45.67 -2.52
CA ALA A 12 1.72 44.50 -2.41
C ALA A 12 2.35 43.57 -1.38
N ALA A 13 1.72 43.41 -0.23
CA ALA A 13 2.09 42.44 0.78
C ALA A 13 1.86 41.03 0.17
N ALA A 14 2.95 40.34 -0.15
CA ALA A 14 2.87 38.94 -0.51
C ALA A 14 2.32 38.16 0.69
N THR A 15 1.13 37.58 0.55
CA THR A 15 0.57 36.65 1.53
C THR A 15 1.57 35.52 1.72
N PRO A 16 1.98 35.19 2.95
CA PRO A 16 2.88 34.04 3.17
C PRO A 16 2.20 32.78 2.69
N VAL A 17 2.76 32.16 1.66
CA VAL A 17 2.40 30.79 1.25
C VAL A 17 2.90 29.90 2.38
N PHE A 18 2.03 29.50 3.29
CA PHE A 18 2.39 28.52 4.30
C PHE A 18 2.72 27.21 3.57
N ALA A 19 3.94 26.74 3.70
CA ALA A 19 4.36 25.46 3.15
C ALA A 19 3.48 24.34 3.76
N VAL A 20 2.99 23.43 2.92
CA VAL A 20 2.20 22.30 3.38
C VAL A 20 3.06 21.47 4.36
N PRO A 21 2.55 21.16 5.56
CA PRO A 21 3.30 20.38 6.53
C PRO A 21 3.65 19.00 5.98
N ARG A 22 4.92 18.60 6.01
CA ARG A 22 5.42 17.34 5.43
C ARG A 22 5.46 16.22 6.45
N THR A 23 5.32 14.99 5.94
CA THR A 23 5.54 13.72 6.64
C THR A 23 6.54 12.88 5.85
N SER A 24 7.20 11.92 6.50
CA SER A 24 8.03 10.92 5.80
C SER A 24 7.20 9.81 5.15
N MET A 25 5.88 9.74 5.41
CA MET A 25 4.99 8.76 4.79
C MET A 25 4.80 9.05 3.29
N GLY A 26 4.96 8.02 2.46
CA GLY A 26 4.63 8.08 1.03
C GLY A 26 3.18 7.72 0.74
N ILE A 27 2.80 7.77 -0.53
CA ILE A 27 1.46 7.42 -1.01
C ILE A 27 1.59 6.40 -2.14
N ALA A 28 0.83 5.28 -2.08
CA ALA A 28 0.67 4.36 -3.20
C ALA A 28 -0.39 4.88 -4.18
N THR A 29 -0.17 4.69 -5.49
CA THR A 29 -1.15 5.10 -6.53
C THR A 29 -2.51 4.46 -6.35
N THR A 30 -2.59 3.30 -5.69
CA THR A 30 -3.84 2.64 -5.31
C THR A 30 -4.73 3.49 -4.42
N SER A 31 -4.18 4.43 -3.65
CA SER A 31 -4.96 5.40 -2.87
C SER A 31 -5.80 6.35 -3.75
N LEU A 32 -5.50 6.47 -5.04
CA LEU A 32 -6.22 7.30 -6.02
C LEU A 32 -6.86 6.47 -7.14
N MET A 33 -7.09 5.18 -6.92
CA MET A 33 -7.56 4.30 -8.00
C MET A 33 -9.05 4.43 -8.32
N THR A 34 -9.84 5.01 -7.46
CA THR A 34 -11.30 5.02 -7.60
C THR A 34 -11.78 6.16 -8.49
N ALA A 35 -11.37 7.39 -8.25
CA ALA A 35 -11.85 8.53 -9.00
C ALA A 35 -10.76 9.28 -9.79
N ARG A 36 -9.60 9.54 -9.18
CA ARG A 36 -8.58 10.39 -9.81
C ARG A 36 -7.72 9.66 -10.84
N ARG A 37 -7.31 8.43 -10.59
CA ARG A 37 -6.49 7.55 -11.44
C ARG A 37 -5.33 8.28 -12.14
N MET A 38 -4.21 8.39 -11.45
CA MET A 38 -3.01 9.00 -12.01
C MET A 38 -2.15 7.93 -12.70
N HIS A 39 -1.82 8.13 -13.97
CA HIS A 39 -1.07 7.18 -14.77
C HIS A 39 0.38 7.60 -15.03
N ASP A 40 0.68 8.91 -14.99
CA ASP A 40 2.05 9.40 -15.12
C ASP A 40 2.72 9.47 -13.75
N THR A 41 3.87 8.81 -13.62
CA THR A 41 4.63 8.71 -12.35
C THR A 41 5.19 10.06 -11.92
N TYR A 42 5.57 10.90 -12.87
CA TYR A 42 6.09 12.24 -12.57
C TYR A 42 4.97 13.16 -12.05
N ASP A 43 3.80 13.15 -12.71
CA ASP A 43 2.64 13.93 -12.27
C ASP A 43 2.16 13.45 -10.90
N PHE A 44 2.21 12.14 -10.63
CA PHE A 44 1.89 11.58 -9.34
C PHE A 44 2.89 12.01 -8.25
N LEU A 45 4.18 12.08 -8.56
CA LEU A 45 5.22 12.59 -7.66
C LEU A 45 4.94 14.06 -7.28
N GLU A 46 4.64 14.91 -8.25
CA GLU A 46 4.30 16.33 -8.02
C GLU A 46 3.02 16.47 -7.17
N TYR A 47 1.99 15.69 -7.48
CA TYR A 47 0.75 15.69 -6.71
C TYR A 47 0.98 15.27 -5.25
N CYS A 48 1.69 14.18 -5.00
CA CYS A 48 2.00 13.72 -3.65
C CYS A 48 2.89 14.72 -2.89
N SER A 49 3.82 15.38 -3.57
CA SER A 49 4.63 16.47 -3.01
C SER A 49 3.75 17.64 -2.55
N ALA A 50 2.77 18.02 -3.36
CA ALA A 50 1.81 19.10 -3.03
C ALA A 50 0.93 18.75 -1.81
N LEU A 51 0.69 17.45 -1.55
CA LEU A 51 0.00 16.97 -0.34
C LEU A 51 0.93 16.84 0.88
N GLY A 52 2.23 17.03 0.72
CA GLY A 52 3.22 16.93 1.80
C GLY A 52 3.71 15.51 2.08
N ALA A 53 3.55 14.58 1.15
CA ALA A 53 4.06 13.21 1.27
C ALA A 53 5.59 13.13 1.19
N GLY A 54 6.18 12.09 1.80
CA GLY A 54 7.63 11.82 1.81
C GLY A 54 8.10 10.87 0.71
N GLY A 55 7.19 10.31 -0.09
CA GLY A 55 7.52 9.41 -1.19
C GLY A 55 6.31 8.99 -1.99
N ILE A 56 6.57 8.16 -3.00
CA ILE A 56 5.52 7.53 -3.82
C ILE A 56 5.78 6.05 -4.01
N GLN A 57 4.70 5.28 -4.22
CA GLN A 57 4.76 3.93 -4.74
C GLN A 57 3.86 3.86 -5.98
N ALA A 58 4.46 3.64 -7.15
CA ALA A 58 3.77 3.70 -8.45
C ALA A 58 4.43 2.79 -9.49
N SER A 59 3.70 2.40 -10.52
CA SER A 59 4.29 1.84 -11.73
C SER A 59 5.00 2.95 -12.52
N LEU A 60 6.08 2.61 -13.23
CA LEU A 60 6.74 3.56 -14.13
C LEU A 60 5.89 3.80 -15.36
N ALA A 61 5.60 5.05 -15.68
CA ALA A 61 4.85 5.43 -16.88
C ALA A 61 5.66 5.26 -18.18
N SER A 62 6.99 5.30 -18.06
CA SER A 62 7.90 5.13 -19.21
C SER A 62 9.23 4.51 -18.74
N LEU A 63 9.85 3.73 -19.63
CA LEU A 63 11.20 3.20 -19.45
C LEU A 63 12.24 4.02 -20.22
N ASP A 64 11.86 5.16 -20.80
CA ASP A 64 12.78 6.05 -21.50
C ASP A 64 13.80 6.68 -20.56
N ALA A 65 15.07 6.65 -20.95
CA ALA A 65 16.18 7.09 -20.11
C ALA A 65 16.10 8.58 -19.71
N ALA A 66 15.58 9.44 -20.59
CA ALA A 66 15.42 10.87 -20.29
C ALA A 66 14.29 11.09 -19.28
N TYR A 67 13.19 10.33 -19.40
CA TYR A 67 12.09 10.33 -18.44
C TYR A 67 12.56 9.86 -17.06
N LEU A 68 13.27 8.73 -16.99
CA LEU A 68 13.77 8.17 -15.74
C LEU A 68 14.77 9.11 -15.04
N LYS A 69 15.67 9.74 -15.80
CA LYS A 69 16.61 10.74 -15.30
C LYS A 69 15.87 11.97 -14.73
N LYS A 70 14.84 12.46 -15.43
CA LYS A 70 13.99 13.58 -14.98
C LYS A 70 13.26 13.22 -13.67
N LEU A 71 12.65 12.04 -13.61
CA LEU A 71 11.94 11.54 -12.42
C LEU A 71 12.88 11.45 -11.20
N ARG A 72 14.07 10.84 -11.39
CA ARG A 72 15.10 10.72 -10.35
C ARG A 72 15.59 12.08 -9.84
N ALA A 73 15.88 13.00 -10.76
CA ALA A 73 16.34 14.34 -10.39
C ALA A 73 15.28 15.06 -9.55
N ARG A 74 14.02 14.98 -10.00
CA ARG A 74 12.93 15.67 -9.31
C ARG A 74 12.62 15.08 -7.96
N SER A 75 12.62 13.75 -7.81
CA SER A 75 12.44 13.12 -6.49
C SER A 75 13.56 13.51 -5.51
N GLY A 76 14.80 13.63 -5.99
CA GLY A 76 15.93 14.13 -5.21
C GLY A 76 15.76 15.58 -4.76
N GLU A 77 15.33 16.48 -5.66
CA GLU A 77 15.03 17.89 -5.34
C GLU A 77 13.96 18.01 -4.27
N LEU A 78 12.93 17.15 -4.34
CA LEU A 78 11.82 17.13 -3.39
C LEU A 78 12.15 16.40 -2.08
N GLY A 79 13.27 15.66 -2.02
CA GLY A 79 13.63 14.80 -0.90
C GLY A 79 12.66 13.64 -0.70
N MET A 80 12.05 13.16 -1.79
CA MET A 80 11.04 12.09 -1.78
C MET A 80 11.62 10.78 -2.26
N TYR A 81 11.25 9.66 -1.63
CA TYR A 81 11.61 8.33 -2.13
C TYR A 81 10.64 7.85 -3.22
N ILE A 82 11.12 6.91 -4.02
CA ILE A 82 10.32 6.21 -5.02
C ILE A 82 10.39 4.72 -4.71
N GLU A 83 9.24 4.06 -4.64
CA GLU A 83 9.06 2.62 -4.72
C GLU A 83 8.34 2.30 -6.03
N VAL A 84 8.78 1.26 -6.75
CA VAL A 84 8.21 0.94 -8.06
C VAL A 84 7.37 -0.33 -7.97
N MET A 85 6.11 -0.23 -8.40
CA MET A 85 5.22 -1.37 -8.58
C MET A 85 5.56 -2.09 -9.88
N ILE A 86 5.81 -3.40 -9.80
CA ILE A 86 6.20 -4.23 -10.95
C ILE A 86 5.54 -5.62 -10.84
N ASP A 87 5.10 -6.16 -11.97
CA ASP A 87 4.59 -7.52 -12.02
C ASP A 87 5.73 -8.54 -11.97
N LEU A 88 5.48 -9.70 -11.37
CA LEU A 88 6.42 -10.82 -11.39
C LEU A 88 6.68 -11.31 -12.83
N PRO A 89 7.91 -11.81 -13.12
CA PRO A 89 8.24 -12.30 -14.45
C PRO A 89 7.44 -13.54 -14.82
N LYS A 90 6.99 -13.57 -16.08
CA LYS A 90 6.47 -14.77 -16.73
C LYS A 90 7.63 -15.72 -17.07
N GLU A 91 7.44 -16.66 -17.99
CA GLU A 91 8.51 -17.59 -18.41
C GLU A 91 9.71 -16.82 -18.99
N ASP A 92 9.45 -15.84 -19.87
CA ASP A 92 10.47 -14.89 -20.30
C ASP A 92 10.57 -13.71 -19.29
N ALA A 93 11.71 -13.63 -18.63
CA ALA A 93 11.99 -12.60 -17.63
C ALA A 93 12.58 -11.30 -18.20
N SER A 94 12.77 -11.19 -19.52
CA SER A 94 13.46 -10.06 -20.16
C SER A 94 12.73 -8.72 -19.95
N ALA A 95 11.39 -8.73 -19.96
CA ALA A 95 10.60 -7.54 -19.68
C ALA A 95 10.71 -7.12 -18.21
N PHE A 96 10.70 -8.08 -17.28
CA PHE A 96 10.91 -7.84 -15.87
C PHE A 96 12.29 -7.24 -15.61
N GLU A 97 13.35 -7.81 -16.19
CA GLU A 97 14.71 -7.29 -16.05
C GLU A 97 14.85 -5.84 -16.54
N ARG A 98 14.26 -5.50 -17.70
CA ARG A 98 14.21 -4.10 -18.18
C ARG A 98 13.47 -3.19 -17.21
N GLY A 99 12.35 -3.65 -16.65
CA GLY A 99 11.59 -2.89 -15.64
C GLY A 99 12.39 -2.66 -14.36
N VAL A 100 13.10 -3.68 -13.88
CA VAL A 100 13.97 -3.58 -12.69
C VAL A 100 15.12 -2.60 -12.95
N GLN A 101 15.76 -2.66 -14.12
CA GLN A 101 16.81 -1.71 -14.50
C GLN A 101 16.28 -0.28 -14.55
N ALA A 102 15.12 -0.07 -15.17
CA ALA A 102 14.47 1.24 -15.24
C ALA A 102 14.11 1.79 -13.84
N ALA A 103 13.61 0.93 -12.94
CA ALA A 103 13.36 1.32 -11.56
C ALA A 103 14.64 1.79 -10.84
N LYS A 104 15.74 1.08 -11.03
CA LYS A 104 17.06 1.47 -10.52
C LYS A 104 17.53 2.81 -11.09
N ASP A 105 17.36 3.03 -12.40
CA ASP A 105 17.71 4.27 -13.08
C ASP A 105 16.85 5.46 -12.60
N ALA A 106 15.58 5.21 -12.29
CA ALA A 106 14.67 6.17 -11.65
C ALA A 106 15.02 6.47 -10.18
N GLY A 107 15.95 5.72 -9.58
CA GLY A 107 16.36 5.90 -8.18
C GLY A 107 15.40 5.25 -7.18
N ALA A 108 14.66 4.22 -7.60
CA ALA A 108 13.78 3.49 -6.71
C ALA A 108 14.57 2.81 -5.58
N VAL A 109 14.01 2.86 -4.37
CA VAL A 109 14.60 2.25 -3.17
C VAL A 109 14.15 0.81 -2.95
N CYS A 110 13.00 0.44 -3.49
CA CYS A 110 12.40 -0.89 -3.41
C CYS A 110 11.45 -1.12 -4.59
N LEU A 111 11.29 -2.39 -4.97
CA LEU A 111 10.24 -2.85 -5.88
C LEU A 111 9.10 -3.46 -5.07
N ARG A 112 7.86 -3.16 -5.40
CA ARG A 112 6.69 -3.84 -4.85
C ARG A 112 6.05 -4.71 -5.91
N THR A 113 5.71 -5.95 -5.55
CA THR A 113 4.97 -6.88 -6.41
C THR A 113 3.88 -7.60 -5.62
N GLY A 114 2.89 -8.15 -6.32
CA GLY A 114 1.89 -9.05 -5.78
C GLY A 114 1.86 -10.35 -6.58
N CYS A 115 1.40 -11.44 -5.98
CA CYS A 115 1.19 -12.69 -6.67
C CYS A 115 -0.20 -12.77 -7.30
N LEU A 116 -1.23 -12.32 -6.59
CA LEU A 116 -2.63 -12.31 -7.01
C LEU A 116 -3.18 -10.88 -7.02
N GLY A 117 -3.84 -10.48 -8.10
CA GLY A 117 -4.54 -9.19 -8.16
C GLY A 117 -5.96 -9.23 -7.59
N GLY A 118 -6.55 -10.43 -7.44
CA GLY A 118 -7.87 -10.70 -6.89
C GLY A 118 -7.83 -11.14 -5.42
N ARG A 119 -8.80 -12.00 -5.04
CA ARG A 119 -8.91 -12.51 -3.68
C ARG A 119 -9.00 -14.04 -3.72
N ARG A 120 -8.20 -14.71 -2.89
CA ARG A 120 -8.11 -16.18 -2.81
C ARG A 120 -9.48 -16.85 -2.76
N TYR A 121 -10.37 -16.37 -1.92
CA TYR A 121 -11.70 -16.93 -1.72
C TYR A 121 -12.72 -16.59 -2.83
N GLU A 122 -12.39 -15.68 -3.74
CA GLU A 122 -13.18 -15.36 -4.93
C GLU A 122 -12.68 -16.10 -6.16
N ASP A 123 -11.35 -16.11 -6.37
CA ASP A 123 -10.70 -16.57 -7.60
C ASP A 123 -10.54 -18.10 -7.65
N PHE A 124 -10.53 -18.77 -6.49
CA PHE A 124 -10.33 -20.22 -6.43
C PHE A 124 -11.53 -20.92 -5.78
N SER A 125 -12.00 -21.99 -6.44
CA SER A 125 -13.12 -22.80 -5.97
C SER A 125 -12.70 -24.20 -5.47
N ASN A 126 -11.42 -24.52 -5.54
CA ASN A 126 -10.86 -25.79 -5.07
C ASN A 126 -9.38 -25.67 -4.72
N LEU A 127 -8.89 -26.62 -3.93
CA LEU A 127 -7.52 -26.65 -3.44
C LEU A 127 -6.49 -26.90 -4.56
N ALA A 128 -6.83 -27.67 -5.59
CA ALA A 128 -5.88 -28.01 -6.67
C ALA A 128 -5.51 -26.77 -7.50
N ASP A 129 -6.48 -25.92 -7.84
CA ASP A 129 -6.24 -24.66 -8.57
C ASP A 129 -5.42 -23.69 -7.72
N TRP A 130 -5.69 -23.62 -6.42
CA TRP A 130 -4.88 -22.83 -5.48
C TRP A 130 -3.44 -23.36 -5.43
N GLN A 131 -3.22 -24.66 -5.30
CA GLN A 131 -1.87 -25.25 -5.28
C GLN A 131 -1.12 -25.02 -6.60
N ALA A 132 -1.80 -25.06 -7.74
CA ALA A 132 -1.22 -24.71 -9.03
C ALA A 132 -0.83 -23.22 -9.09
N PHE A 133 -1.64 -22.32 -8.53
CA PHE A 133 -1.29 -20.89 -8.40
C PHE A 133 -0.06 -20.71 -7.50
N VAL A 134 0.00 -21.38 -6.35
CA VAL A 134 1.15 -21.37 -5.43
C VAL A 134 2.43 -21.77 -6.16
N ALA A 135 2.40 -22.88 -6.92
CA ALA A 135 3.56 -23.37 -7.67
C ALA A 135 4.02 -22.34 -8.73
N ARG A 136 3.09 -21.74 -9.48
CA ARG A 136 3.41 -20.69 -10.47
C ARG A 136 4.01 -19.43 -9.82
N SER A 137 3.46 -19.01 -8.69
CA SER A 137 3.94 -17.84 -7.95
C SER A 137 5.34 -18.05 -7.41
N LYS A 138 5.61 -19.22 -6.81
CA LYS A 138 6.95 -19.61 -6.35
C LYS A 138 7.96 -19.59 -7.51
N ALA A 139 7.62 -20.19 -8.65
CA ALA A 139 8.48 -20.20 -9.82
C ALA A 139 8.73 -18.80 -10.40
N ALA A 140 7.75 -17.90 -10.37
CA ALA A 140 7.92 -16.51 -10.81
C ALA A 140 8.87 -15.72 -9.89
N ILE A 141 8.74 -15.90 -8.57
CA ILE A 141 9.65 -15.32 -7.59
C ILE A 141 11.08 -15.86 -7.77
N ASP A 142 11.22 -17.18 -8.01
CA ASP A 142 12.51 -17.82 -8.23
C ASP A 142 13.21 -17.31 -9.51
N ARG A 143 12.43 -16.94 -10.53
CA ARG A 143 12.97 -16.24 -11.73
C ARG A 143 13.33 -14.77 -11.46
N ALA A 144 12.58 -14.08 -10.62
CA ALA A 144 12.86 -12.68 -10.27
C ALA A 144 14.13 -12.52 -9.43
N LEU A 145 14.35 -13.42 -8.49
CA LEU A 145 15.38 -13.30 -7.45
C LEU A 145 16.80 -13.09 -7.98
N PRO A 146 17.34 -13.86 -8.96
CA PRO A 146 18.67 -13.61 -9.49
C PRO A 146 18.80 -12.24 -10.17
N ILE A 147 17.73 -11.72 -10.77
CA ILE A 147 17.72 -10.41 -11.44
C ILE A 147 17.83 -9.29 -10.41
N VAL A 148 16.97 -9.29 -9.39
CA VAL A 148 16.96 -8.24 -8.36
C VAL A 148 18.24 -8.29 -7.51
N THR A 149 18.79 -9.48 -7.25
CA THR A 149 20.07 -9.65 -6.56
C THR A 149 21.22 -9.05 -7.38
N ARG A 150 21.33 -9.39 -8.66
CA ARG A 150 22.36 -8.85 -9.56
C ARG A 150 22.27 -7.33 -9.72
N LEU A 151 21.05 -6.81 -9.81
CA LEU A 151 20.78 -5.37 -9.92
C LEU A 151 20.80 -4.65 -8.57
N GLN A 152 20.91 -5.38 -7.45
CA GLN A 152 20.99 -4.83 -6.09
C GLN A 152 19.81 -3.89 -5.77
N ILE A 153 18.60 -4.30 -6.07
CA ILE A 153 17.38 -3.60 -5.72
C ILE A 153 16.40 -4.58 -5.05
N PRO A 154 15.91 -4.29 -3.82
CA PRO A 154 15.02 -5.18 -3.10
C PRO A 154 13.66 -5.35 -3.80
N LEU A 155 13.14 -6.59 -3.77
CA LEU A 155 11.79 -6.95 -4.23
C LEU A 155 10.94 -7.34 -3.02
N ALA A 156 9.89 -6.57 -2.78
CA ALA A 156 8.92 -6.79 -1.71
C ALA A 156 7.63 -7.42 -2.26
N VAL A 157 7.32 -8.64 -1.85
CA VAL A 157 6.07 -9.34 -2.19
C VAL A 157 5.00 -8.93 -1.21
N GLU A 158 3.89 -8.38 -1.69
CA GLU A 158 2.79 -7.96 -0.83
C GLU A 158 2.00 -9.16 -0.27
N ASN A 159 1.68 -9.10 1.04
CA ASN A 159 0.61 -9.90 1.61
C ASN A 159 -0.73 -9.30 1.17
N HIS A 160 -1.17 -9.67 -0.02
CA HIS A 160 -2.47 -9.28 -0.53
C HIS A 160 -3.57 -10.14 0.12
N LYS A 161 -4.69 -10.41 -0.56
CA LYS A 161 -5.74 -11.32 -0.04
C LYS A 161 -5.54 -12.74 -0.62
N ASP A 162 -4.28 -13.20 -0.65
CA ASP A 162 -3.85 -14.48 -1.23
C ASP A 162 -3.12 -15.37 -0.20
N TRP A 163 -2.00 -14.93 0.34
CA TRP A 163 -1.19 -15.67 1.30
C TRP A 163 -1.58 -15.33 2.73
N THR A 164 -1.77 -16.34 3.57
CA THR A 164 -1.73 -16.11 5.02
C THR A 164 -0.36 -15.60 5.43
N ALA A 165 -0.27 -14.92 6.57
CA ALA A 165 1.01 -14.40 7.06
C ALA A 165 2.07 -15.52 7.21
N GLN A 166 1.67 -16.70 7.68
CA GLN A 166 2.56 -17.85 7.84
C GLN A 166 3.02 -18.43 6.48
N GLU A 167 2.12 -18.54 5.50
CA GLU A 167 2.47 -19.01 4.15
C GLU A 167 3.49 -18.08 3.50
N LEU A 168 3.27 -16.75 3.57
CA LEU A 168 4.19 -15.77 2.97
C LEU A 168 5.53 -15.72 3.71
N ALA A 169 5.53 -15.70 5.05
CA ALA A 169 6.76 -15.75 5.84
C ALA A 169 7.59 -17.00 5.51
N GLY A 170 6.94 -18.16 5.39
CA GLY A 170 7.58 -19.43 4.98
C GLY A 170 8.22 -19.30 3.59
N LEU A 171 7.47 -18.75 2.62
CA LEU A 171 7.94 -18.54 1.24
C LEU A 171 9.21 -17.67 1.18
N ILE A 172 9.22 -16.55 1.93
CA ILE A 172 10.37 -15.64 1.97
C ILE A 172 11.55 -16.29 2.69
N LYS A 173 11.31 -16.95 3.83
CA LYS A 173 12.34 -17.62 4.63
C LYS A 173 13.04 -18.75 3.86
N GLU A 174 12.30 -19.53 3.06
CA GLU A 174 12.87 -20.59 2.20
C GLU A 174 13.95 -20.07 1.26
N ARG A 175 13.85 -18.83 0.79
CA ARG A 175 14.78 -18.22 -0.18
C ARG A 175 15.92 -17.45 0.46
N SER A 176 15.78 -17.04 1.70
CA SER A 176 16.83 -16.47 2.55
C SER A 176 17.73 -15.44 1.84
N SER A 177 17.14 -14.44 1.20
CA SER A 177 17.85 -13.40 0.46
C SER A 177 17.55 -12.02 1.02
N GLU A 178 18.56 -11.16 1.12
CA GLU A 178 18.40 -9.74 1.48
C GLU A 178 17.67 -8.91 0.41
N TYR A 179 17.58 -9.43 -0.83
CA TYR A 179 16.86 -8.79 -1.95
C TYR A 179 15.44 -9.28 -2.13
N LEU A 180 14.93 -10.13 -1.24
CA LEU A 180 13.55 -10.60 -1.26
C LEU A 180 12.93 -10.47 0.12
N GLY A 181 11.80 -9.79 0.20
CA GLY A 181 11.06 -9.64 1.45
C GLY A 181 9.59 -9.35 1.21
N VAL A 182 8.96 -8.72 2.17
CA VAL A 182 7.52 -8.46 2.19
C VAL A 182 7.24 -6.97 2.02
N CYS A 183 6.29 -6.63 1.15
CA CYS A 183 5.55 -5.38 1.25
C CYS A 183 4.41 -5.62 2.24
N LEU A 184 4.64 -5.23 3.50
CA LEU A 184 3.70 -5.53 4.58
C LEU A 184 2.47 -4.62 4.47
N ASP A 185 1.33 -5.24 4.15
CA ASP A 185 0.02 -4.61 4.21
C ASP A 185 -0.61 -4.89 5.57
N THR A 186 -1.00 -3.83 6.28
CA THR A 186 -1.47 -3.92 7.66
C THR A 186 -2.92 -4.38 7.81
N GLY A 187 -3.69 -4.48 6.70
CA GLY A 187 -5.11 -4.80 6.73
C GLY A 187 -5.54 -6.03 5.93
N ASN A 188 -4.81 -6.40 4.88
CA ASN A 188 -5.29 -7.40 3.93
C ASN A 188 -5.53 -8.79 4.53
N ASN A 189 -4.71 -9.22 5.49
CA ASN A 189 -4.80 -10.56 6.08
C ASN A 189 -6.05 -10.80 6.93
N ILE A 190 -6.76 -9.74 7.35
CA ILE A 190 -8.05 -9.86 8.00
C ILE A 190 -9.04 -10.63 7.12
N ALA A 191 -8.99 -10.41 5.78
CA ALA A 191 -9.81 -11.15 4.81
C ALA A 191 -9.49 -12.64 4.74
N LEU A 192 -8.34 -13.06 5.26
CA LEU A 192 -7.91 -14.46 5.34
C LEU A 192 -8.04 -15.02 6.76
N LEU A 193 -8.75 -14.34 7.66
CA LEU A 193 -8.96 -14.69 9.06
C LEU A 193 -7.65 -14.78 9.87
N ASP A 194 -6.63 -14.02 9.52
CA ASP A 194 -5.47 -13.78 10.38
C ASP A 194 -5.82 -12.65 11.37
N ASP A 195 -5.39 -12.78 12.62
CA ASP A 195 -5.37 -11.63 13.53
C ASP A 195 -4.42 -10.56 12.96
N PRO A 196 -4.85 -9.29 12.84
CA PRO A 196 -4.03 -8.27 12.19
C PRO A 196 -2.68 -8.06 12.86
N MET A 197 -2.61 -8.09 14.19
CA MET A 197 -1.34 -7.89 14.88
C MET A 197 -0.43 -9.11 14.83
N GLU A 198 -0.98 -10.33 14.91
CA GLU A 198 -0.20 -11.56 14.71
C GLU A 198 0.36 -11.64 13.28
N ALA A 199 -0.42 -11.24 12.27
CA ALA A 199 0.04 -11.17 10.87
C ALA A 199 1.19 -10.16 10.71
N ILE A 200 1.03 -8.95 11.27
CA ILE A 200 2.05 -7.90 11.23
C ILE A 200 3.34 -8.38 11.92
N GLU A 201 3.25 -8.92 13.12
CA GLU A 201 4.42 -9.40 13.88
C GLU A 201 5.11 -10.59 13.20
N THR A 202 4.35 -11.46 12.54
CA THR A 202 4.90 -12.57 11.75
C THR A 202 5.69 -12.08 10.54
N LEU A 203 5.21 -11.03 9.86
CA LEU A 203 5.81 -10.52 8.62
C LEU A 203 6.86 -9.41 8.85
N ALA A 204 6.82 -8.73 9.99
CA ALA A 204 7.72 -7.63 10.32
C ALA A 204 9.22 -7.96 10.13
N PRO A 205 9.73 -9.18 10.47
CA PRO A 205 11.14 -9.54 10.25
C PRO A 205 11.56 -9.59 8.77
N TYR A 206 10.62 -9.58 7.85
CA TYR A 206 10.87 -9.68 6.41
C TYR A 206 10.46 -8.43 5.64
N THR A 207 10.03 -7.37 6.33
CA THR A 207 9.44 -6.17 5.72
C THR A 207 10.48 -5.29 5.04
N LEU A 208 10.33 -5.06 3.74
CA LEU A 208 11.18 -4.16 2.92
C LEU A 208 10.42 -2.92 2.43
N ALA A 209 9.09 -3.03 2.26
CA ALA A 209 8.17 -1.95 1.92
C ALA A 209 6.87 -2.12 2.70
N THR A 210 5.97 -1.15 2.68
CA THR A 210 4.68 -1.26 3.37
C THR A 210 3.52 -0.74 2.52
N HIS A 211 2.34 -1.34 2.74
CA HIS A 211 1.04 -0.72 2.52
C HIS A 211 0.41 -0.46 3.89
N PHE A 212 0.56 0.76 4.36
CA PHE A 212 0.08 1.13 5.68
C PHE A 212 -1.35 1.65 5.58
N LYS A 213 -2.28 0.94 6.19
CA LYS A 213 -3.71 1.25 6.16
C LYS A 213 -4.38 0.90 7.48
N ASP A 214 -5.56 1.45 7.70
CA ASP A 214 -6.43 1.08 8.82
C ASP A 214 -7.76 0.55 8.29
N MET A 215 -8.39 -0.34 9.05
CA MET A 215 -9.54 -1.12 8.60
C MET A 215 -10.70 -1.01 9.57
N ALA A 216 -11.90 -0.88 9.02
CA ALA A 216 -13.15 -1.02 9.76
C ALA A 216 -13.92 -2.25 9.27
N LEU A 217 -14.69 -2.85 10.17
CA LEU A 217 -15.40 -4.11 9.94
C LEU A 217 -16.87 -4.00 10.32
N GLU A 218 -17.76 -4.64 9.56
CA GLU A 218 -19.17 -4.82 9.93
C GLU A 218 -19.63 -6.27 9.62
N PRO A 219 -20.52 -6.89 10.42
CA PRO A 219 -21.05 -8.20 10.09
C PRO A 219 -22.05 -8.13 8.93
N TYR A 220 -22.17 -9.23 8.16
CA TYR A 220 -23.27 -9.47 7.22
C TYR A 220 -23.60 -10.97 7.20
N ALA A 221 -24.64 -11.37 6.43
CA ALA A 221 -25.20 -12.73 6.51
C ALA A 221 -24.19 -13.86 6.26
N ASP A 222 -23.28 -13.68 5.27
CA ASP A 222 -22.30 -14.70 4.89
C ASP A 222 -20.92 -14.52 5.54
N GLY A 223 -20.79 -13.59 6.49
CA GLY A 223 -19.52 -13.32 7.17
C GLY A 223 -19.38 -11.88 7.64
N PHE A 224 -18.41 -11.15 7.08
CA PHE A 224 -18.22 -9.74 7.42
C PHE A 224 -17.80 -8.92 6.20
N ARG A 225 -17.99 -7.60 6.31
CA ARG A 225 -17.47 -6.62 5.37
C ARG A 225 -16.30 -5.89 5.99
N MET A 226 -15.35 -5.51 5.15
CA MET A 226 -14.19 -4.71 5.53
C MET A 226 -14.01 -3.52 4.61
N SER A 227 -13.60 -2.39 5.17
CA SER A 227 -13.31 -1.17 4.42
C SER A 227 -12.06 -0.51 4.95
N GLU A 228 -11.28 0.06 4.04
CA GLU A 228 -10.26 1.01 4.42
C GLU A 228 -10.93 2.26 5.03
N VAL A 229 -10.35 2.77 6.10
CA VAL A 229 -10.74 4.03 6.78
C VAL A 229 -9.49 4.87 7.03
N PRO A 230 -9.63 6.19 7.24
CA PRO A 230 -8.49 7.03 7.60
C PRO A 230 -7.71 6.47 8.78
N LEU A 231 -6.38 6.63 8.76
CA LEU A 231 -5.51 6.12 9.81
C LEU A 231 -5.94 6.63 11.20
N GLY A 232 -6.08 5.71 12.14
CA GLY A 232 -6.53 5.97 13.51
C GLY A 232 -8.04 5.85 13.72
N GLU A 233 -8.83 5.61 12.68
CA GLU A 233 -10.28 5.40 12.78
C GLU A 233 -10.68 3.91 12.77
N GLY A 234 -9.75 3.03 12.47
CA GLY A 234 -9.99 1.59 12.37
C GLY A 234 -9.59 0.78 13.58
N ILE A 235 -9.31 -0.50 13.34
CA ILE A 235 -9.02 -1.50 14.36
C ILE A 235 -7.54 -1.84 14.51
N VAL A 236 -6.69 -1.39 13.57
CA VAL A 236 -5.27 -1.74 13.56
C VAL A 236 -4.52 -0.89 14.60
N ASP A 237 -3.76 -1.54 15.47
CA ASP A 237 -2.82 -0.81 16.35
C ASP A 237 -1.60 -0.33 15.53
N LEU A 238 -1.79 0.80 14.84
CA LEU A 238 -0.80 1.37 13.91
C LEU A 238 0.54 1.69 14.59
N LYS A 239 0.53 2.11 15.86
CA LYS A 239 1.76 2.42 16.60
C LYS A 239 2.54 1.15 16.95
N ARG A 240 1.85 0.10 17.36
CA ARG A 240 2.44 -1.22 17.59
C ARG A 240 2.95 -1.83 16.28
N ALA A 241 2.18 -1.72 15.20
CA ALA A 241 2.58 -2.15 13.86
C ALA A 241 3.87 -1.46 13.41
N MET A 242 3.94 -0.12 13.49
CA MET A 242 5.14 0.65 13.19
C MET A 242 6.33 0.21 14.03
N THR A 243 6.13 0.04 15.34
CA THR A 243 7.19 -0.38 16.28
C THR A 243 7.72 -1.78 15.93
N ALA A 244 6.83 -2.73 15.60
CA ALA A 244 7.23 -4.09 15.21
C ALA A 244 8.08 -4.09 13.94
N ILE A 245 7.69 -3.31 12.92
CA ILE A 245 8.43 -3.17 11.66
C ILE A 245 9.79 -2.50 11.91
N GLN A 246 9.82 -1.37 12.61
CA GLN A 246 11.05 -0.61 12.86
C GLN A 246 12.06 -1.35 13.72
N ARG A 247 11.61 -2.23 14.62
CA ARG A 247 12.49 -3.09 15.41
C ARG A 247 13.35 -3.99 14.54
N SER A 248 12.79 -4.55 13.47
CA SER A 248 13.49 -5.46 12.56
C SER A 248 14.19 -4.70 11.43
N HIS A 249 13.56 -3.66 10.91
CA HIS A 249 14.00 -2.87 9.75
C HIS A 249 13.85 -1.37 10.00
N PRO A 250 14.78 -0.74 10.74
CA PRO A 250 14.68 0.67 11.15
C PRO A 250 14.58 1.68 10.00
N LYS A 251 14.99 1.26 8.80
CA LYS A 251 15.00 2.12 7.58
C LYS A 251 13.80 1.90 6.67
N THR A 252 12.87 1.02 7.03
CA THR A 252 11.66 0.77 6.22
C THR A 252 10.86 2.05 6.03
N ARG A 253 10.42 2.28 4.80
CA ARG A 253 9.54 3.39 4.44
C ARG A 253 8.09 3.00 4.70
N PHE A 254 7.30 3.96 5.14
CA PHE A 254 5.87 3.77 5.34
C PHE A 254 5.12 4.41 4.20
N THR A 255 4.43 3.60 3.41
CA THR A 255 3.66 4.03 2.24
C THR A 255 2.17 3.81 2.53
N LEU A 256 1.39 4.88 2.46
CA LEU A 256 -0.05 4.87 2.67
C LEU A 256 -0.75 4.14 1.51
N GLU A 257 -1.67 3.24 1.85
CA GLU A 257 -2.68 2.71 0.93
C GLU A 257 -4.08 2.91 1.51
N MET A 258 -4.67 4.07 1.26
CA MET A 258 -6.04 4.41 1.65
C MET A 258 -6.95 4.37 0.42
N ILE A 259 -7.62 3.24 0.19
CA ILE A 259 -8.50 3.08 -0.97
C ILE A 259 -9.92 3.52 -0.59
N THR A 260 -10.40 4.58 -1.23
CA THR A 260 -11.76 5.10 -1.04
C THR A 260 -12.73 4.35 -1.95
N ARG A 261 -13.45 3.37 -1.41
CA ARG A 261 -14.36 2.49 -2.15
C ARG A 261 -15.46 1.94 -1.24
N ASN A 262 -16.44 1.24 -1.84
CA ASN A 262 -17.38 0.43 -1.08
C ASN A 262 -16.69 -0.70 -0.33
N PRO A 263 -17.24 -1.12 0.83
CA PRO A 263 -16.72 -2.24 1.59
C PRO A 263 -16.60 -3.52 0.77
N LEU A 264 -15.62 -4.33 1.09
CA LEU A 264 -15.40 -5.65 0.50
C LEU A 264 -16.10 -6.72 1.32
N ASP A 265 -16.81 -7.61 0.66
CA ASP A 265 -17.39 -8.79 1.29
C ASP A 265 -16.33 -9.86 1.55
N VAL A 266 -16.35 -10.43 2.75
CA VAL A 266 -15.53 -11.59 3.14
C VAL A 266 -16.49 -12.70 3.56
N PRO A 267 -16.88 -13.58 2.62
CA PRO A 267 -17.94 -14.56 2.84
C PRO A 267 -17.47 -15.80 3.61
N CYS A 268 -16.87 -15.61 4.78
CA CYS A 268 -16.19 -16.64 5.58
C CYS A 268 -17.14 -17.67 6.22
N LEU A 269 -18.46 -17.49 6.09
CA LEU A 269 -19.48 -18.46 6.52
C LEU A 269 -20.01 -19.34 5.35
N THR A 270 -19.37 -19.26 4.18
CA THR A 270 -19.76 -20.07 3.00
C THR A 270 -18.75 -21.16 2.70
N ASP A 271 -19.18 -22.30 2.15
CA ASP A 271 -18.30 -23.42 1.80
C ASP A 271 -17.21 -23.03 0.80
N LYS A 272 -17.54 -22.14 -0.16
CA LYS A 272 -16.59 -21.67 -1.17
C LYS A 272 -15.38 -21.00 -0.54
N TYR A 273 -15.59 -20.22 0.51
CA TYR A 273 -14.48 -19.53 1.21
C TYR A 273 -13.42 -20.54 1.70
N TRP A 274 -13.87 -21.69 2.23
CA TRP A 274 -13.01 -22.71 2.83
C TRP A 274 -12.36 -23.66 1.83
N ALA A 275 -12.77 -23.64 0.57
CA ALA A 275 -12.30 -24.58 -0.45
C ALA A 275 -10.77 -24.61 -0.62
N THR A 276 -10.06 -23.54 -0.23
CA THR A 276 -8.61 -23.40 -0.36
C THR A 276 -7.86 -23.40 0.97
N PHE A 277 -8.55 -23.55 2.11
CA PHE A 277 -7.98 -23.48 3.46
C PHE A 277 -8.12 -24.80 4.23
N PRO A 278 -7.43 -25.90 3.80
CA PRO A 278 -7.62 -27.22 4.41
C PRO A 278 -7.18 -27.28 5.88
N ASP A 279 -6.20 -26.47 6.26
CA ASP A 279 -5.55 -26.52 7.58
C ASP A 279 -6.04 -25.43 8.55
N ARG A 280 -6.96 -24.56 8.12
CA ARG A 280 -7.53 -23.54 8.99
C ARG A 280 -8.58 -24.14 9.91
N ASN A 281 -8.49 -23.82 11.20
CA ASN A 281 -9.41 -24.34 12.20
C ASN A 281 -10.50 -23.32 12.59
N GLY A 282 -11.54 -23.81 13.26
CA GLY A 282 -12.66 -23.00 13.71
C GLY A 282 -12.30 -21.88 14.69
N ARG A 283 -11.13 -21.95 15.36
CA ARG A 283 -10.66 -20.91 16.25
C ARG A 283 -10.35 -19.61 15.50
N CYS A 284 -9.69 -19.69 14.32
CA CYS A 284 -9.43 -18.52 13.47
C CYS A 284 -10.74 -17.80 13.12
N LEU A 285 -11.79 -18.56 12.74
CA LEU A 285 -13.10 -18.01 12.45
C LEU A 285 -13.72 -17.34 13.69
N ALA A 286 -13.71 -18.03 14.85
CA ALA A 286 -14.30 -17.51 16.08
C ALA A 286 -13.59 -16.23 16.56
N ASP A 287 -12.27 -16.17 16.48
CA ASP A 287 -11.47 -14.99 16.85
C ASP A 287 -11.75 -13.82 15.90
N THR A 288 -11.84 -14.07 14.58
CA THR A 288 -12.21 -13.05 13.59
C THR A 288 -13.64 -12.53 13.80
N LEU A 289 -14.62 -13.40 14.03
CA LEU A 289 -16.00 -12.95 14.26
C LEU A 289 -16.13 -12.16 15.59
N ARG A 290 -15.32 -12.48 16.60
CA ARG A 290 -15.22 -11.66 17.81
C ARG A 290 -14.66 -10.27 17.48
N LEU A 291 -13.56 -10.20 16.70
CA LEU A 291 -12.97 -8.94 16.24
C LEU A 291 -13.99 -8.10 15.47
N VAL A 292 -14.76 -8.71 14.55
CA VAL A 292 -15.80 -8.05 13.76
C VAL A 292 -16.88 -7.45 14.67
N ARG A 293 -17.36 -8.23 15.66
CA ARG A 293 -18.36 -7.76 16.62
C ARG A 293 -17.85 -6.57 17.44
N ASP A 294 -16.61 -6.66 17.93
CA ASP A 294 -16.00 -5.63 18.77
C ASP A 294 -15.69 -4.37 17.96
N ALA A 295 -15.34 -4.50 16.67
CA ALA A 295 -15.17 -3.42 15.72
C ALA A 295 -16.48 -2.70 15.40
N ALA A 296 -17.54 -3.46 15.08
CA ALA A 296 -18.87 -2.92 14.77
C ALA A 296 -19.47 -2.11 15.95
N ALA A 297 -19.09 -2.42 17.18
CA ALA A 297 -19.52 -1.64 18.36
C ALA A 297 -18.87 -0.24 18.40
N ARG A 298 -17.75 -0.01 17.72
CA ARG A 298 -17.02 1.26 17.67
C ARG A 298 -17.44 2.14 16.49
N LEU A 299 -17.63 1.53 15.32
CA LEU A 299 -18.02 2.21 14.10
C LEU A 299 -19.39 1.70 13.65
N GLN A 300 -20.40 2.58 13.62
CA GLN A 300 -21.79 2.18 13.35
C GLN A 300 -22.01 1.74 11.89
N HIS A 301 -21.30 2.35 10.92
CA HIS A 301 -21.45 2.03 9.48
C HIS A 301 -20.12 2.19 8.78
N LEU A 302 -19.83 1.27 7.84
CA LEU A 302 -18.69 1.41 6.95
C LEU A 302 -18.91 2.52 5.91
N PRO A 303 -17.84 3.18 5.42
CA PRO A 303 -17.95 4.15 4.33
C PRO A 303 -18.62 3.53 3.09
N ARG A 304 -19.48 4.32 2.42
CA ARG A 304 -20.15 3.96 1.16
C ARG A 304 -19.92 5.06 0.15
N VAL A 305 -19.63 4.71 -1.08
CA VAL A 305 -19.32 5.65 -2.15
C VAL A 305 -20.28 5.58 -3.35
N ASP A 306 -21.26 4.68 -3.32
CA ASP A 306 -22.20 4.45 -4.43
C ASP A 306 -23.02 5.69 -4.81
N ALA A 307 -23.36 6.52 -3.81
CA ALA A 307 -24.16 7.73 -4.00
C ALA A 307 -23.33 8.97 -4.33
N GLU A 308 -22.01 8.88 -4.34
CA GLU A 308 -21.14 10.02 -4.57
C GLU A 308 -21.08 10.39 -6.06
N SER A 309 -21.15 11.70 -6.34
CA SER A 309 -20.79 12.20 -7.66
C SER A 309 -19.30 11.98 -7.91
N ARG A 310 -18.88 11.93 -9.20
CA ARG A 310 -17.45 11.81 -9.52
C ARG A 310 -16.60 12.91 -8.85
N GLN A 311 -17.09 14.13 -8.79
CA GLN A 311 -16.40 15.24 -8.13
C GLN A 311 -16.35 15.05 -6.62
N GLY A 312 -17.44 14.63 -6.00
CA GLY A 312 -17.49 14.29 -4.58
C GLY A 312 -16.53 13.16 -4.23
N LEU A 313 -16.46 12.12 -5.07
CA LEU A 313 -15.55 11.01 -4.88
C LEU A 313 -14.06 11.41 -4.98
N VAL A 314 -13.70 12.29 -5.95
CA VAL A 314 -12.34 12.86 -6.04
C VAL A 314 -11.98 13.64 -4.79
N GLN A 315 -12.91 14.45 -4.27
CA GLN A 315 -12.68 15.20 -3.04
C GLN A 315 -12.53 14.27 -1.83
N LEU A 316 -13.37 13.26 -1.71
CA LEU A 316 -13.32 12.28 -0.63
C LEU A 316 -12.02 11.48 -0.62
N GLU A 317 -11.51 11.02 -1.80
CA GLU A 317 -10.19 10.39 -1.91
C GLU A 317 -9.09 11.31 -1.37
N GLU A 318 -9.10 12.58 -1.77
CA GLU A 318 -8.07 13.53 -1.36
C GLU A 318 -8.17 13.88 0.15
N ASP A 319 -9.37 14.03 0.69
CA ASP A 319 -9.59 14.32 2.10
C ASP A 319 -9.15 13.14 2.99
N ASN A 320 -9.47 11.91 2.61
CA ASN A 320 -8.99 10.71 3.28
C ASN A 320 -7.46 10.63 3.32
N ILE A 321 -6.80 10.92 2.19
CA ILE A 321 -5.32 10.95 2.12
C ILE A 321 -4.76 12.04 3.03
N LYS A 322 -5.30 13.27 2.98
CA LYS A 322 -4.86 14.39 3.83
C LYS A 322 -5.00 14.06 5.32
N GLN A 323 -6.12 13.43 5.71
CA GLN A 323 -6.35 12.98 7.07
C GLN A 323 -5.32 11.94 7.51
N CYS A 324 -5.00 10.96 6.65
CA CYS A 324 -3.97 9.95 6.91
C CYS A 324 -2.57 10.58 7.06
N LEU A 325 -2.17 11.50 6.17
CA LEU A 325 -0.89 12.20 6.27
C LEU A 325 -0.81 13.08 7.53
N HIS A 326 -1.92 13.70 7.93
CA HIS A 326 -2.00 14.45 9.18
C HIS A 326 -1.79 13.51 10.38
N TYR A 327 -2.47 12.36 10.42
CA TYR A 327 -2.31 11.35 11.47
C TYR A 327 -0.87 10.82 11.52
N ALA A 328 -0.28 10.48 10.39
CA ALA A 328 1.10 10.01 10.29
C ALA A 328 2.08 11.01 10.94
N ARG A 329 1.95 12.29 10.63
CA ARG A 329 2.79 13.35 11.18
C ARG A 329 2.55 13.58 12.67
N THR A 330 1.28 13.67 13.11
CA THR A 330 0.95 14.14 14.47
C THR A 330 0.88 13.02 15.50
N GLN A 331 0.54 11.79 15.09
CA GLN A 331 0.32 10.66 15.98
C GLN A 331 1.40 9.59 15.89
N MET A 332 2.09 9.51 14.74
CA MET A 332 3.13 8.49 14.51
C MET A 332 4.55 9.09 14.46
N GLY A 333 4.69 10.40 14.30
CA GLY A 333 6.00 11.06 14.20
C GLY A 333 6.73 10.80 12.88
N LEU A 334 5.97 10.50 11.81
CA LEU A 334 6.48 10.26 10.46
C LEU A 334 6.59 11.55 9.65
#